data_6334e0364f5a8bc9dd0fcf5efe4e6e3a
#
_entry.id   6334e0364f5a8bc9dd0fcf5efe4e6e3a
#
_cell.length_a   1.000
_cell.length_b   1.000
_cell.length_c   1.000
_cell.angle_alpha   90.00
_cell.angle_beta   90.00
_cell.angle_gamma   90.00
#
_symmetry.space_group_name_H-M   'P 1'
#
loop_
_entity.id
_entity.type
_entity.pdbx_description
1 polymer ?
#
loop_
_entity_poly.entity_id
_entity_poly.type
_entity_poly.pdbx_seq_one_letter_code
_entity_poly.pdbx_strand_id
1 'polypeptide(L)'
;MKRFLQYTVGLFMAALLLVGCETDVEFRGEQMEPQMVVYSVVTAGEPVRVFVSRSSFILDNEDYSVVKGASVELWVNGALVERLKEVDYDEVISDKYGDYEYTETIHHHYYESTHTCTTGDNVEIRVASGLFEGEAVGKTTIPSEPTLGTLSATIDSVEDGGFTKGTLRCPFTDSQGEKNYYWLRGGICNDSHYMFHWASYSDIALSGGAADGLLGEIIGSDYEEYIIFDDVLLDGKESYPLSMEWNINQESLNSADTVFRVECCQVDENFYKYFRSLELSGDGIFATEPVQVHSNIEGGIGLVASRSATATRELLCHETEK
;
A
#
# COMPACT_ATOMS: atom_id res chain seq x y z
N MET A 1 41.26 1.23 -54.00
CA MET A 1 40.02 1.93 -54.34
C MET A 1 38.74 1.08 -54.10
N LYS A 2 38.60 -0.12 -54.71
CA LYS A 2 37.37 -0.92 -54.58
C LYS A 2 36.98 -1.29 -53.14
N ARG A 3 37.91 -1.60 -52.23
CA ARG A 3 37.63 -1.93 -50.83
C ARG A 3 37.22 -0.70 -49.99
N PHE A 4 37.79 0.44 -50.29
CA PHE A 4 37.43 1.70 -49.62
C PHE A 4 35.99 2.12 -49.93
N LEU A 5 35.59 1.97 -51.21
CA LEU A 5 34.23 2.24 -51.67
C LEU A 5 33.20 1.29 -51.02
N GLN A 6 33.56 0.01 -50.79
CA GLN A 6 32.68 -0.93 -50.11
C GLN A 6 32.46 -0.59 -48.64
N TYR A 7 33.48 -0.11 -47.90
CA TYR A 7 33.31 0.32 -46.50
C TYR A 7 32.53 1.62 -46.40
N THR A 8 32.70 2.58 -47.29
CA THR A 8 31.92 3.80 -47.30
C THR A 8 30.45 3.56 -47.64
N VAL A 9 30.13 2.68 -48.58
CA VAL A 9 28.74 2.30 -48.89
C VAL A 9 28.10 1.53 -47.71
N GLY A 10 28.85 0.62 -47.06
CA GLY A 10 28.37 -0.11 -45.88
C GLY A 10 28.10 0.81 -44.70
N LEU A 11 28.96 1.81 -44.45
CA LEU A 11 28.77 2.80 -43.39
C LEU A 11 27.56 3.71 -43.67
N PHE A 12 27.35 4.11 -44.92
CA PHE A 12 26.22 4.93 -45.32
C PHE A 12 24.89 4.18 -45.26
N MET A 13 24.89 2.88 -45.57
CA MET A 13 23.73 2.02 -45.43
C MET A 13 23.38 1.75 -43.93
N ALA A 14 24.39 1.58 -43.07
CA ALA A 14 24.20 1.45 -41.62
C ALA A 14 23.67 2.74 -41.00
N ALA A 15 24.13 3.92 -41.45
CA ALA A 15 23.63 5.20 -41.00
C ALA A 15 22.16 5.46 -41.39
N LEU A 16 21.71 4.94 -42.54
CA LEU A 16 20.31 5.03 -42.98
C LEU A 16 19.36 4.16 -42.14
N LEU A 17 19.85 3.11 -41.48
CA LEU A 17 19.07 2.25 -40.58
C LEU A 17 18.86 2.86 -39.19
N LEU A 18 19.57 3.96 -38.85
CA LEU A 18 19.48 4.64 -37.60
C LEU A 18 18.49 5.86 -37.62
N VAL A 19 17.88 6.12 -38.74
CA VAL A 19 16.76 7.08 -38.82
C VAL A 19 15.53 6.38 -38.31
N GLY A 20 15.40 6.30 -36.97
CA GLY A 20 14.18 5.93 -36.31
C GLY A 20 13.18 7.06 -36.56
N CYS A 21 12.04 6.77 -37.17
CA CYS A 21 10.91 7.69 -37.16
C CYS A 21 10.39 7.75 -35.72
N GLU A 22 10.66 8.82 -35.00
CA GLU A 22 9.83 9.19 -33.86
C GLU A 22 8.47 9.59 -34.42
N THR A 23 7.47 8.79 -34.14
CA THR A 23 6.07 9.13 -34.45
C THR A 23 5.49 9.66 -33.17
N ASP A 24 5.25 10.94 -33.10
CA ASP A 24 4.43 11.52 -32.04
C ASP A 24 3.04 10.87 -32.11
N VAL A 25 2.69 10.13 -31.10
CA VAL A 25 1.34 9.58 -30.96
C VAL A 25 0.47 10.69 -30.36
N GLU A 26 -0.32 11.34 -31.22
CA GLU A 26 -1.34 12.27 -30.74
C GLU A 26 -2.31 11.52 -29.81
N PHE A 27 -2.43 12.00 -28.57
CA PHE A 27 -3.50 11.53 -27.70
C PHE A 27 -4.86 12.01 -28.27
N ARG A 28 -5.74 11.05 -28.58
CA ARG A 28 -7.07 11.32 -29.15
C ARG A 28 -8.20 11.12 -28.13
N GLY A 29 -7.88 11.03 -26.85
CA GLY A 29 -8.86 10.96 -25.77
C GLY A 29 -9.51 12.31 -25.50
N GLU A 30 -10.72 12.29 -24.97
CA GLU A 30 -11.37 13.51 -24.47
C GLU A 30 -10.66 13.94 -23.19
N GLN A 31 -10.32 15.24 -23.09
CA GLN A 31 -9.82 15.81 -21.85
C GLN A 31 -10.98 15.89 -20.86
N MET A 32 -10.86 15.18 -19.75
CA MET A 32 -11.87 15.22 -18.70
C MET A 32 -11.68 16.49 -17.84
N GLU A 33 -12.79 17.10 -17.43
CA GLU A 33 -12.74 18.17 -16.44
C GLU A 33 -12.11 17.67 -15.13
N PRO A 34 -11.25 18.48 -14.50
CA PRO A 34 -10.64 18.11 -13.22
C PRO A 34 -11.69 17.80 -12.15
N GLN A 35 -11.53 16.72 -11.44
CA GLN A 35 -12.41 16.27 -10.37
C GLN A 35 -11.75 16.44 -9.01
N MET A 36 -12.57 16.61 -7.97
CA MET A 36 -12.11 16.56 -6.58
C MET A 36 -11.69 15.13 -6.23
N VAL A 37 -10.47 14.99 -5.72
CA VAL A 37 -9.92 13.72 -5.23
C VAL A 37 -9.94 13.75 -3.72
N VAL A 38 -10.59 12.79 -3.09
CA VAL A 38 -10.64 12.63 -1.63
C VAL A 38 -10.03 11.30 -1.25
N TYR A 39 -9.06 11.33 -0.36
CA TYR A 39 -8.43 10.12 0.16
C TYR A 39 -8.39 10.13 1.69
N SER A 40 -8.93 9.09 2.30
CA SER A 40 -8.89 8.89 3.75
C SER A 40 -8.96 7.40 4.08
N VAL A 41 -8.08 6.95 4.98
CA VAL A 41 -8.20 5.63 5.63
C VAL A 41 -8.39 5.88 7.12
N VAL A 42 -9.61 5.65 7.60
CA VAL A 42 -9.98 5.85 9.00
C VAL A 42 -9.53 4.63 9.81
N THR A 43 -8.61 4.85 10.75
CA THR A 43 -8.13 3.79 11.66
C THR A 43 -8.86 3.90 13.01
N ALA A 44 -9.33 2.77 13.53
CA ALA A 44 -9.93 2.73 14.86
C ALA A 44 -8.97 3.27 15.93
N GLY A 45 -9.42 4.23 16.74
CA GLY A 45 -8.64 4.82 17.83
C GLY A 45 -7.65 5.91 17.42
N GLU A 46 -7.51 6.22 16.13
CA GLU A 46 -6.63 7.28 15.62
C GLU A 46 -7.42 8.52 15.14
N PRO A 47 -6.82 9.72 15.11
CA PRO A 47 -7.40 10.90 14.47
C PRO A 47 -7.65 10.65 12.99
N VAL A 48 -8.79 11.13 12.49
CA VAL A 48 -9.12 11.00 11.06
C VAL A 48 -8.34 12.03 10.25
N ARG A 49 -7.63 11.57 9.21
CA ARG A 49 -6.92 12.41 8.24
C ARG A 49 -7.55 12.29 6.86
N VAL A 50 -7.74 13.44 6.22
CA VAL A 50 -8.33 13.53 4.88
C VAL A 50 -7.42 14.33 3.98
N PHE A 51 -7.00 13.71 2.89
CA PHE A 51 -6.22 14.36 1.84
C PHE A 51 -7.17 14.79 0.74
N VAL A 52 -7.07 16.05 0.32
CA VAL A 52 -7.91 16.61 -0.73
C VAL A 52 -7.03 17.20 -1.82
N SER A 53 -7.25 16.75 -3.04
CA SER A 53 -6.50 17.21 -4.20
C SER A 53 -7.39 17.34 -5.43
N ARG A 54 -6.82 17.79 -6.52
CA ARG A 54 -7.43 17.91 -7.83
C ARG A 54 -6.86 16.84 -8.76
N SER A 55 -7.68 16.15 -9.53
CA SER A 55 -7.18 15.29 -10.59
C SER A 55 -6.55 16.13 -11.70
N SER A 56 -5.43 15.66 -12.26
CA SER A 56 -4.78 16.25 -13.42
C SER A 56 -4.87 15.30 -14.61
N PHE A 57 -4.87 15.87 -15.82
CA PHE A 57 -4.77 15.06 -17.01
C PHE A 57 -3.32 14.58 -17.19
N ILE A 58 -3.12 13.33 -17.60
CA ILE A 58 -1.80 12.69 -17.68
C ILE A 58 -0.78 13.41 -18.59
N LEU A 59 -1.27 14.22 -19.54
CA LEU A 59 -0.43 15.03 -20.41
C LEU A 59 -0.25 16.47 -19.95
N ASP A 60 -0.92 16.88 -18.87
CA ASP A 60 -0.68 18.16 -18.25
C ASP A 60 0.60 18.04 -17.41
N ASN A 61 1.60 18.90 -17.67
CA ASN A 61 2.81 19.01 -16.84
C ASN A 61 2.53 19.77 -15.54
N GLU A 62 1.33 19.60 -14.98
CA GLU A 62 0.98 20.21 -13.71
C GLU A 62 1.36 19.24 -12.58
N ASP A 63 2.10 19.76 -11.59
CA ASP A 63 2.41 19.04 -10.37
C ASP A 63 1.12 18.70 -9.59
N TYR A 64 1.19 17.67 -8.77
CA TYR A 64 0.12 17.28 -7.84
C TYR A 64 -0.41 18.51 -7.09
N SER A 65 -1.68 18.82 -7.28
CA SER A 65 -2.30 20.06 -6.75
C SER A 65 -3.17 19.73 -5.55
N VAL A 66 -2.70 20.07 -4.33
CA VAL A 66 -3.52 20.02 -3.11
C VAL A 66 -4.60 21.09 -3.13
N VAL A 67 -5.76 20.79 -2.56
CA VAL A 67 -6.88 21.73 -2.42
C VAL A 67 -6.86 22.34 -1.04
N LYS A 68 -6.39 23.59 -0.94
CA LYS A 68 -6.35 24.38 0.29
C LYS A 68 -7.69 25.07 0.57
N GLY A 69 -8.00 25.26 1.85
CA GLY A 69 -9.22 25.96 2.29
C GLY A 69 -10.53 25.22 2.00
N ALA A 70 -10.48 23.89 1.83
CA ALA A 70 -11.69 23.10 1.70
C ALA A 70 -12.44 23.00 3.04
N SER A 71 -13.77 22.89 2.99
CA SER A 71 -14.60 22.53 4.13
C SER A 71 -14.69 21.02 4.21
N VAL A 72 -14.04 20.40 5.21
CA VAL A 72 -14.05 18.95 5.43
C VAL A 72 -14.82 18.66 6.69
N GLU A 73 -15.88 17.87 6.58
CA GLU A 73 -16.77 17.50 7.69
C GLU A 73 -16.69 16.01 7.97
N LEU A 74 -16.54 15.68 9.26
CA LEU A 74 -16.61 14.32 9.78
C LEU A 74 -17.99 14.07 10.40
N TRP A 75 -18.68 13.10 9.84
CA TRP A 75 -19.96 12.60 10.33
C TRP A 75 -19.78 11.20 10.87
N VAL A 76 -20.28 10.93 12.07
CA VAL A 76 -20.24 9.61 12.70
C VAL A 76 -21.66 9.20 13.11
N ASN A 77 -22.09 8.03 12.68
CA ASN A 77 -23.42 7.49 12.95
C ASN A 77 -24.56 8.46 12.57
N GLY A 78 -24.38 9.18 11.46
CA GLY A 78 -25.36 10.12 10.92
C GLY A 78 -25.39 11.51 11.58
N ALA A 79 -24.46 11.79 12.52
CA ALA A 79 -24.34 13.10 13.16
C ALA A 79 -23.03 13.80 12.78
N LEU A 80 -23.09 15.11 12.49
CA LEU A 80 -21.88 15.93 12.32
C LEU A 80 -21.14 16.00 13.67
N VAL A 81 -19.91 15.49 13.68
CA VAL A 81 -19.06 15.47 14.88
C VAL A 81 -18.08 16.63 14.87
N GLU A 82 -17.41 16.85 13.75
CA GLU A 82 -16.36 17.86 13.67
C GLU A 82 -16.20 18.39 12.23
N ARG A 83 -15.76 19.65 12.13
CA ARG A 83 -15.12 20.17 10.91
C ARG A 83 -13.62 20.09 11.10
N LEU A 84 -12.95 19.36 10.21
CA LEU A 84 -11.53 19.08 10.30
C LEU A 84 -10.70 20.36 10.13
N LYS A 85 -9.56 20.38 10.80
CA LYS A 85 -8.60 21.49 10.69
C LYS A 85 -7.61 21.21 9.58
N GLU A 86 -7.35 22.23 8.77
CA GLU A 86 -6.29 22.20 7.75
C GLU A 86 -4.91 22.19 8.44
N VAL A 87 -4.05 21.28 7.99
CA VAL A 87 -2.66 21.11 8.44
C VAL A 87 -1.77 21.25 7.23
N ASP A 88 -0.78 22.15 7.31
CA ASP A 88 0.11 22.51 6.21
C ASP A 88 1.49 22.80 6.79
N TYR A 89 2.49 21.95 6.50
CA TYR A 89 3.86 22.14 6.98
C TYR A 89 4.87 21.39 6.12
N ASP A 90 6.11 21.84 6.15
CA ASP A 90 7.24 21.18 5.53
C ASP A 90 8.01 20.37 6.56
N GLU A 91 8.27 19.10 6.24
CA GLU A 91 9.17 18.22 6.97
C GLU A 91 10.50 18.10 6.23
N VAL A 92 11.60 18.36 6.92
CA VAL A 92 12.93 18.20 6.36
C VAL A 92 13.53 16.91 6.88
N ILE A 93 13.68 15.92 5.99
CA ILE A 93 14.35 14.66 6.28
C ILE A 93 15.80 14.77 5.84
N SER A 94 16.72 14.52 6.77
CA SER A 94 18.15 14.43 6.48
C SER A 94 18.65 13.05 6.85
N ASP A 95 19.25 12.36 5.89
CA ASP A 95 19.86 11.06 6.12
C ASP A 95 21.30 11.08 5.60
N LYS A 96 22.18 10.29 6.24
CA LYS A 96 23.59 10.22 5.92
C LYS A 96 23.99 8.78 5.60
N TYR A 97 24.33 8.55 4.34
CA TYR A 97 24.84 7.27 3.88
C TYR A 97 26.34 7.39 3.52
N GLY A 98 27.22 6.97 4.43
CA GLY A 98 28.66 7.16 4.29
C GLY A 98 29.07 8.63 4.32
N ASP A 99 29.70 9.11 3.24
CA ASP A 99 30.08 10.52 3.05
C ASP A 99 29.02 11.36 2.32
N TYR A 100 27.91 10.73 1.92
CA TYR A 100 26.78 11.40 1.27
C TYR A 100 25.75 11.83 2.30
N GLU A 101 25.44 13.13 2.33
CA GLU A 101 24.34 13.71 3.09
C GLU A 101 23.21 14.03 2.10
N TYR A 102 22.06 13.39 2.31
CA TYR A 102 20.84 13.60 1.52
C TYR A 102 19.85 14.39 2.37
N THR A 103 19.30 15.43 1.80
CA THR A 103 18.26 16.24 2.46
C THR A 103 17.09 16.38 1.49
N GLU A 104 15.92 15.95 1.94
CA GLU A 104 14.67 16.10 1.22
C GLU A 104 13.67 16.90 2.04
N THR A 105 12.91 17.75 1.37
CA THR A 105 11.80 18.47 2.00
C THR A 105 10.50 17.85 1.50
N ILE A 106 9.73 17.29 2.43
CA ILE A 106 8.40 16.73 2.16
C ILE A 106 7.36 17.74 2.59
N HIS A 107 6.51 18.16 1.66
CA HIS A 107 5.39 19.04 1.96
C HIS A 107 4.16 18.24 2.36
N HIS A 108 3.67 18.43 3.59
CA HIS A 108 2.49 17.78 4.12
C HIS A 108 1.30 18.73 4.09
N HIS A 109 0.22 18.30 3.43
CA HIS A 109 -1.04 19.01 3.43
C HIS A 109 -2.22 18.03 3.57
N TYR A 110 -3.00 18.17 4.63
CA TYR A 110 -4.18 17.35 4.91
C TYR A 110 -5.14 18.07 5.88
N TYR A 111 -6.31 17.48 6.07
CA TYR A 111 -7.27 17.92 7.08
C TYR A 111 -7.34 16.87 8.18
N GLU A 112 -7.27 17.29 9.45
CA GLU A 112 -7.20 16.39 10.60
C GLU A 112 -8.30 16.70 11.63
N SER A 113 -8.90 15.61 12.17
CA SER A 113 -9.85 15.68 13.28
C SER A 113 -9.14 15.56 14.62
N THR A 114 -9.80 16.01 15.68
CA THR A 114 -9.44 15.66 17.07
C THR A 114 -10.24 14.46 17.57
N HIS A 115 -11.29 14.09 16.86
CA HIS A 115 -12.14 12.95 17.17
C HIS A 115 -11.49 11.65 16.67
N THR A 116 -11.60 10.60 17.47
CA THR A 116 -11.20 9.23 17.11
C THR A 116 -12.45 8.36 16.99
N CYS A 117 -12.53 7.60 15.90
CA CYS A 117 -13.63 6.67 15.66
C CYS A 117 -13.33 5.30 16.27
N THR A 118 -14.38 4.53 16.53
CA THR A 118 -14.29 3.19 17.14
C THR A 118 -14.91 2.12 16.24
N THR A 119 -14.62 0.87 16.53
CA THR A 119 -15.21 -0.29 15.85
C THR A 119 -16.73 -0.18 15.79
N GLY A 120 -17.29 -0.42 14.59
CA GLY A 120 -18.73 -0.36 14.33
C GLY A 120 -19.25 1.03 13.98
N ASP A 121 -18.46 2.08 14.11
CA ASP A 121 -18.88 3.42 13.69
C ASP A 121 -19.05 3.50 12.17
N ASN A 122 -20.19 4.07 11.76
CA ASN A 122 -20.44 4.46 10.36
C ASN A 122 -19.87 5.86 10.17
N VAL A 123 -18.81 5.98 9.38
CA VAL A 123 -18.12 7.23 9.12
C VAL A 123 -18.49 7.74 7.74
N GLU A 124 -18.83 9.04 7.67
CA GLU A 124 -19.06 9.75 6.41
C GLU A 124 -18.19 11.00 6.39
N ILE A 125 -17.42 11.18 5.33
CA ILE A 125 -16.59 12.35 5.09
C ILE A 125 -17.22 13.14 3.95
N ARG A 126 -17.49 14.44 4.20
CA ARG A 126 -18.02 15.39 3.21
C ARG A 126 -16.99 16.47 2.97
N VAL A 127 -16.71 16.74 1.70
CA VAL A 127 -15.74 17.74 1.29
C VAL A 127 -16.38 18.70 0.30
N ALA A 128 -16.29 19.99 0.58
CA ALA A 128 -16.70 21.05 -0.33
C ALA A 128 -15.55 22.05 -0.51
N SER A 129 -15.38 22.53 -1.74
CA SER A 129 -14.37 23.55 -2.07
C SER A 129 -14.93 24.51 -3.12
N GLY A 130 -14.53 25.77 -3.03
CA GLY A 130 -14.90 26.79 -4.04
C GLY A 130 -14.32 26.54 -5.46
N LEU A 131 -13.45 25.53 -5.61
CA LEU A 131 -12.87 25.14 -6.90
C LEU A 131 -13.76 24.16 -7.68
N PHE A 132 -14.74 23.52 -7.01
CA PHE A 132 -15.60 22.49 -7.59
C PHE A 132 -17.06 22.79 -7.28
N GLU A 133 -17.96 22.34 -8.16
CA GLU A 133 -19.40 22.40 -7.90
C GLU A 133 -19.83 21.20 -7.05
N GLY A 134 -20.64 21.45 -6.02
CA GLY A 134 -21.19 20.41 -5.16
C GLY A 134 -20.25 19.95 -4.04
N GLU A 135 -20.52 18.77 -3.54
CA GLU A 135 -19.76 18.11 -2.46
C GLU A 135 -19.27 16.75 -2.94
N ALA A 136 -18.08 16.36 -2.46
CA ALA A 136 -17.59 14.99 -2.55
C ALA A 136 -17.89 14.26 -1.24
N VAL A 137 -18.51 13.08 -1.31
CA VAL A 137 -18.95 12.30 -0.13
C VAL A 137 -18.43 10.88 -0.21
N GLY A 138 -17.71 10.44 0.81
CA GLY A 138 -17.27 9.06 0.96
C GLY A 138 -17.76 8.47 2.28
N LYS A 139 -18.02 7.15 2.30
CA LYS A 139 -18.56 6.44 3.47
C LYS A 139 -17.82 5.13 3.71
N THR A 140 -17.68 4.79 5.00
CA THR A 140 -17.09 3.53 5.45
C THR A 140 -17.67 3.13 6.80
N THR A 141 -17.46 1.87 7.18
CA THR A 141 -17.79 1.36 8.51
C THR A 141 -16.55 0.71 9.09
N ILE A 142 -16.17 1.10 10.31
CA ILE A 142 -14.93 0.62 10.94
C ILE A 142 -15.10 -0.84 11.36
N PRO A 143 -14.26 -1.76 10.81
CA PRO A 143 -14.35 -3.18 11.12
C PRO A 143 -13.81 -3.50 12.52
N SER A 144 -14.06 -4.73 12.98
CA SER A 144 -13.53 -5.25 14.23
C SER A 144 -12.07 -5.66 14.11
N GLU A 145 -11.35 -5.66 15.24
CA GLU A 145 -9.97 -6.13 15.30
C GLU A 145 -9.92 -7.67 15.08
N PRO A 146 -8.99 -8.19 14.25
CA PRO A 146 -8.84 -9.63 14.05
C PRO A 146 -8.25 -10.30 15.29
N THR A 147 -8.55 -11.58 15.45
CA THR A 147 -8.03 -12.38 16.57
C THR A 147 -6.82 -13.19 16.12
N LEU A 148 -5.63 -12.84 16.65
CA LEU A 148 -4.39 -13.56 16.47
C LEU A 148 -4.05 -14.38 17.72
N GLY A 149 -3.67 -15.66 17.52
CA GLY A 149 -3.15 -16.53 18.58
C GLY A 149 -1.66 -16.30 18.86
N THR A 150 -1.06 -17.22 19.61
CA THR A 150 0.36 -17.15 19.96
C THR A 150 1.22 -17.47 18.75
N LEU A 151 2.18 -16.60 18.46
CA LEU A 151 3.16 -16.78 17.40
C LEU A 151 4.13 -17.90 17.74
N SER A 152 4.49 -18.72 16.75
CA SER A 152 5.53 -19.74 16.87
C SER A 152 6.41 -19.75 15.63
N ALA A 153 7.68 -20.08 15.79
CA ALA A 153 8.65 -20.19 14.70
C ALA A 153 9.41 -21.50 14.80
N THR A 154 9.67 -22.14 13.66
CA THR A 154 10.49 -23.36 13.55
C THR A 154 11.65 -23.14 12.61
N ILE A 155 12.79 -23.80 12.87
CA ILE A 155 13.91 -23.87 11.93
C ILE A 155 13.71 -25.09 11.05
N ASP A 156 13.66 -24.88 9.73
CA ASP A 156 13.50 -25.96 8.75
C ASP A 156 14.85 -26.39 8.16
N SER A 157 15.77 -25.45 7.94
CA SER A 157 17.12 -25.75 7.43
C SER A 157 18.13 -24.67 7.78
N VAL A 158 19.40 -25.05 7.77
CA VAL A 158 20.56 -24.14 7.82
C VAL A 158 21.34 -24.31 6.53
N GLU A 159 21.53 -23.23 5.80
CA GLU A 159 22.21 -23.24 4.51
C GLU A 159 23.72 -22.97 4.65
N ASP A 160 24.47 -23.44 3.64
CA ASP A 160 25.89 -23.09 3.50
C ASP A 160 26.01 -21.57 3.29
N GLY A 161 26.74 -20.89 4.17
CA GLY A 161 26.85 -19.42 4.18
C GLY A 161 26.23 -18.75 5.40
N GLY A 162 25.65 -19.56 6.31
CA GLY A 162 25.18 -19.06 7.62
C GLY A 162 23.77 -18.47 7.59
N PHE A 163 23.00 -18.73 6.54
CA PHE A 163 21.58 -18.40 6.49
C PHE A 163 20.73 -19.55 7.07
N THR A 164 19.70 -19.19 7.80
CA THR A 164 18.74 -20.11 8.41
C THR A 164 17.36 -19.82 7.84
N LYS A 165 16.70 -20.87 7.38
CA LYS A 165 15.31 -20.83 6.90
C LYS A 165 14.39 -21.50 7.88
N GLY A 166 13.17 -21.01 7.94
CA GLY A 166 12.15 -21.59 8.80
C GLY A 166 10.75 -21.13 8.47
N THR A 167 9.82 -21.60 9.29
CA THR A 167 8.40 -21.30 9.16
C THR A 167 7.92 -20.55 10.39
N LEU A 168 7.26 -19.43 10.17
CA LEU A 168 6.53 -18.65 11.17
C LEU A 168 5.04 -19.01 11.08
N ARG A 169 4.41 -19.33 12.20
CA ARG A 169 2.99 -19.66 12.28
C ARG A 169 2.28 -18.76 13.25
N CYS A 170 1.19 -18.16 12.78
CA CYS A 170 0.31 -17.32 13.57
C CYS A 170 -1.11 -17.88 13.48
N PRO A 171 -1.67 -18.47 14.56
CA PRO A 171 -3.06 -18.86 14.58
C PRO A 171 -3.96 -17.66 14.37
N PHE A 172 -4.89 -17.78 13.43
CA PHE A 172 -5.84 -16.75 13.04
C PHE A 172 -7.26 -17.26 13.22
N THR A 173 -8.13 -16.43 13.77
CA THR A 173 -9.56 -16.75 13.91
C THR A 173 -10.37 -15.73 13.14
N ASP A 174 -11.20 -16.26 12.23
CA ASP A 174 -12.12 -15.48 11.42
C ASP A 174 -13.56 -15.55 11.95
N SER A 175 -14.33 -14.49 11.72
CA SER A 175 -15.74 -14.42 12.11
C SER A 175 -16.62 -15.15 11.11
N GLN A 176 -17.40 -16.12 11.57
CA GLN A 176 -18.23 -16.95 10.70
C GLN A 176 -19.38 -16.17 10.04
N GLY A 177 -19.54 -16.35 8.72
CA GLY A 177 -20.72 -15.93 7.98
C GLY A 177 -20.76 -14.45 7.60
N GLU A 178 -19.69 -13.71 7.83
CA GLU A 178 -19.48 -12.36 7.35
C GLU A 178 -18.34 -12.38 6.34
N LYS A 179 -18.42 -11.58 5.29
CA LYS A 179 -17.32 -11.43 4.36
C LYS A 179 -16.33 -10.42 4.89
N ASN A 180 -15.14 -10.89 5.24
CA ASN A 180 -14.10 -10.11 5.86
C ASN A 180 -12.89 -9.96 4.93
N TYR A 181 -12.18 -8.85 5.10
CA TYR A 181 -10.97 -8.52 4.36
C TYR A 181 -9.88 -8.14 5.34
N TYR A 182 -8.66 -8.54 5.05
CA TYR A 182 -7.54 -8.40 5.95
C TYR A 182 -6.33 -7.83 5.25
N TRP A 183 -5.59 -7.08 6.01
CA TRP A 183 -4.27 -6.58 5.69
C TRP A 183 -3.29 -7.19 6.69
N LEU A 184 -2.26 -7.87 6.20
CA LEU A 184 -1.31 -8.60 7.02
C LEU A 184 0.11 -8.27 6.61
N ARG A 185 0.96 -8.15 7.61
CA ARG A 185 2.39 -7.98 7.50
C ARG A 185 3.08 -8.96 8.43
N GLY A 186 4.08 -9.67 7.92
CA GLY A 186 4.89 -10.58 8.73
C GLY A 186 6.35 -10.46 8.38
N GLY A 187 7.23 -10.48 9.38
CA GLY A 187 8.64 -10.36 9.13
C GLY A 187 9.50 -10.38 10.38
N ILE A 188 10.75 -9.97 10.22
CA ILE A 188 11.76 -9.92 11.25
C ILE A 188 12.15 -8.46 11.46
N CYS A 189 12.07 -8.02 12.71
CA CYS A 189 12.40 -6.66 13.12
C CYS A 189 13.61 -6.67 14.06
N ASN A 190 14.43 -5.64 13.97
CA ASN A 190 15.47 -5.34 14.93
C ASN A 190 15.23 -3.93 15.48
N ASP A 191 15.41 -3.70 16.78
CA ASP A 191 15.13 -2.41 17.46
C ASP A 191 15.85 -1.20 16.87
N SER A 192 16.96 -1.40 16.17
CA SER A 192 17.73 -0.30 15.60
C SER A 192 17.29 0.14 14.20
N HIS A 193 16.56 -0.68 13.48
CA HIS A 193 16.02 -0.39 12.15
C HIS A 193 14.81 -1.27 11.90
N TYR A 194 13.69 -0.67 11.51
CA TYR A 194 12.52 -1.37 10.96
C TYR A 194 12.88 -2.01 9.60
N MET A 195 13.83 -2.93 9.61
CA MET A 195 14.09 -3.76 8.45
C MET A 195 13.24 -5.00 8.59
N PHE A 196 12.04 -4.97 8.03
CA PHE A 196 11.33 -6.19 7.74
C PHE A 196 12.13 -6.97 6.70
N HIS A 197 12.87 -7.97 7.13
CA HIS A 197 13.33 -9.00 6.22
C HIS A 197 12.14 -9.94 5.99
N TRP A 198 11.73 -10.03 4.76
CA TRP A 198 10.54 -10.66 4.22
C TRP A 198 10.30 -12.07 4.76
N ALA A 199 9.07 -12.29 5.21
CA ALA A 199 8.50 -13.62 5.22
C ALA A 199 7.84 -13.83 3.84
N SER A 200 8.18 -14.91 3.16
CA SER A 200 7.47 -15.33 1.96
C SER A 200 6.11 -15.90 2.35
N TYR A 201 5.07 -15.46 1.68
CA TYR A 201 3.70 -15.86 1.98
C TYR A 201 3.29 -17.05 1.12
N SER A 202 3.73 -18.24 1.48
CA SER A 202 3.42 -19.49 0.77
C SER A 202 2.07 -20.12 1.15
N ASP A 203 1.37 -19.56 2.13
CA ASP A 203 0.06 -20.06 2.56
C ASP A 203 -1.01 -19.80 1.50
N ILE A 204 -1.78 -20.85 1.15
CA ILE A 204 -2.85 -20.76 0.14
C ILE A 204 -3.93 -19.74 0.52
N ALA A 205 -4.20 -19.50 1.80
CA ALA A 205 -5.15 -18.51 2.26
C ALA A 205 -4.67 -17.07 1.97
N LEU A 206 -3.36 -16.88 1.83
CA LEU A 206 -2.73 -15.61 1.51
C LEU A 206 -2.47 -15.44 0.01
N SER A 207 -2.44 -16.53 -0.77
CA SER A 207 -2.12 -16.52 -2.20
C SER A 207 -3.16 -15.82 -3.08
N GLY A 208 -4.42 -15.76 -2.64
CA GLY A 208 -5.49 -15.04 -3.34
C GLY A 208 -5.33 -13.51 -3.28
N GLY A 209 -4.48 -13.02 -2.37
CA GLY A 209 -4.14 -11.62 -2.19
C GLY A 209 -2.81 -11.24 -2.81
N ALA A 210 -1.93 -12.21 -3.02
CA ALA A 210 -0.68 -11.97 -3.72
C ALA A 210 -0.95 -11.83 -5.21
N ALA A 211 -1.05 -10.62 -5.72
CA ALA A 211 -0.57 -10.38 -7.06
C ALA A 211 0.91 -10.76 -7.00
N ASP A 212 1.22 -11.93 -7.59
CA ASP A 212 2.58 -12.45 -7.63
C ASP A 212 3.58 -11.33 -7.87
N GLY A 213 4.51 -11.14 -6.95
CA GLY A 213 5.81 -10.45 -6.94
C GLY A 213 6.25 -9.46 -8.02
N LEU A 214 5.44 -9.24 -9.04
CA LEU A 214 5.76 -8.37 -10.17
C LEU A 214 5.54 -6.88 -9.85
N LEU A 215 4.67 -6.57 -8.89
CA LEU A 215 4.38 -5.18 -8.50
C LEU A 215 5.44 -4.58 -7.60
N GLY A 216 6.07 -5.36 -6.76
CA GLY A 216 7.17 -4.91 -5.94
C GLY A 216 8.37 -4.41 -6.76
N GLU A 217 8.64 -5.01 -7.92
CA GLU A 217 9.69 -4.54 -8.83
C GLU A 217 9.34 -3.21 -9.52
N ILE A 218 8.07 -2.87 -9.67
CA ILE A 218 7.61 -1.72 -10.47
C ILE A 218 7.27 -0.50 -9.62
N ILE A 219 6.75 -0.67 -8.40
CA ILE A 219 6.20 0.43 -7.57
C ILE A 219 7.20 0.92 -6.52
N GLY A 220 8.32 0.22 -6.32
CA GLY A 220 9.32 0.58 -5.31
C GLY A 220 9.02 -0.07 -3.96
N SER A 221 10.06 -0.34 -3.21
CA SER A 221 10.21 -1.27 -2.10
C SER A 221 9.25 -1.15 -0.90
N ASP A 222 8.44 -0.12 -0.79
CA ASP A 222 7.64 0.13 0.42
C ASP A 222 6.30 -0.63 0.44
N TYR A 223 5.82 -1.15 -0.70
CA TYR A 223 4.53 -1.84 -0.82
C TYR A 223 4.61 -3.37 -0.75
N GLU A 224 5.78 -3.97 -0.94
CA GLU A 224 5.99 -5.43 -0.86
C GLU A 224 5.84 -6.02 0.55
N GLU A 225 5.71 -5.17 1.56
CA GLU A 225 5.66 -5.60 2.95
C GLU A 225 4.29 -6.13 3.40
N TYR A 226 3.25 -6.00 2.57
CA TYR A 226 1.87 -6.27 2.99
C TYR A 226 1.15 -7.21 2.05
N ILE A 227 0.31 -8.07 2.62
CA ILE A 227 -0.66 -8.84 1.87
C ILE A 227 -2.06 -8.36 2.22
N ILE A 228 -2.89 -8.21 1.18
CA ILE A 228 -4.31 -7.94 1.32
C ILE A 228 -5.06 -9.17 0.80
N PHE A 229 -5.89 -9.79 1.64
CA PHE A 229 -6.61 -11.02 1.32
C PHE A 229 -8.05 -10.98 1.86
N ASP A 230 -8.89 -11.85 1.33
CA ASP A 230 -10.24 -12.09 1.83
C ASP A 230 -10.33 -13.41 2.62
N ASP A 231 -11.46 -13.62 3.28
CA ASP A 231 -11.72 -14.77 4.14
C ASP A 231 -12.21 -16.03 3.42
N VAL A 232 -12.28 -16.05 2.09
CA VAL A 232 -12.88 -17.17 1.32
C VAL A 232 -12.38 -18.54 1.77
N LEU A 233 -11.11 -18.65 2.14
CA LEU A 233 -10.51 -19.89 2.64
C LEU A 233 -10.51 -20.00 4.18
N LEU A 234 -10.89 -18.94 4.88
CA LEU A 234 -10.79 -18.81 6.33
C LEU A 234 -12.17 -18.77 7.02
N ASP A 235 -13.26 -18.50 6.29
CA ASP A 235 -14.60 -18.28 6.84
C ASP A 235 -14.98 -19.36 7.86
N GLY A 236 -15.24 -18.91 9.07
CA GLY A 236 -15.62 -19.73 10.20
C GLY A 236 -14.56 -20.69 10.74
N LYS A 237 -13.30 -20.55 10.31
CA LYS A 237 -12.22 -21.36 10.88
C LYS A 237 -11.71 -20.73 12.17
N GLU A 238 -11.80 -21.52 13.23
CA GLU A 238 -11.14 -21.22 14.50
C GLU A 238 -9.66 -21.63 14.43
N SER A 239 -8.77 -20.72 14.79
CA SER A 239 -7.32 -21.02 14.93
C SER A 239 -6.65 -21.58 13.67
N TYR A 240 -6.95 -21.00 12.47
CA TYR A 240 -6.24 -21.35 11.25
C TYR A 240 -4.76 -20.94 11.36
N PRO A 241 -3.79 -21.85 11.13
CA PRO A 241 -2.36 -21.56 11.29
C PRO A 241 -1.82 -20.84 10.05
N LEU A 242 -2.02 -19.52 9.95
CA LEU A 242 -1.36 -18.73 8.90
C LEU A 242 0.13 -18.99 8.93
N SER A 243 0.70 -19.37 7.79
CA SER A 243 2.10 -19.77 7.67
C SER A 243 2.87 -18.86 6.72
N MET A 244 4.06 -18.45 7.16
CA MET A 244 4.98 -17.59 6.42
C MET A 244 6.37 -18.17 6.48
N GLU A 245 7.12 -18.18 5.38
CA GLU A 245 8.50 -18.64 5.36
C GLU A 245 9.45 -17.48 5.61
N TRP A 246 10.47 -17.69 6.42
CA TRP A 246 11.49 -16.67 6.70
C TRP A 246 12.89 -17.19 6.39
N ASN A 247 13.81 -16.26 6.08
CA ASN A 247 15.21 -16.55 5.81
C ASN A 247 16.07 -15.43 6.36
N ILE A 248 16.91 -15.73 7.37
CA ILE A 248 17.83 -14.76 7.98
C ILE A 248 19.20 -15.36 8.25
N ASN A 249 20.20 -14.49 8.43
CA ASN A 249 21.50 -14.92 8.87
C ASN A 249 21.48 -15.37 10.35
N GLN A 250 22.39 -16.26 10.72
CA GLN A 250 22.43 -16.85 12.06
C GLN A 250 22.81 -15.84 13.14
N GLU A 251 23.51 -14.76 12.80
CA GLU A 251 23.83 -13.69 13.73
C GLU A 251 22.56 -12.95 14.19
N SER A 252 21.72 -12.57 13.24
CA SER A 252 20.42 -11.96 13.53
C SER A 252 19.48 -12.90 14.30
N LEU A 253 19.46 -14.21 13.95
CA LEU A 253 18.64 -15.20 14.65
C LEU A 253 19.01 -15.31 16.14
N ASN A 254 20.30 -15.18 16.47
CA ASN A 254 20.79 -15.27 17.84
C ASN A 254 20.83 -13.93 18.59
N SER A 255 20.45 -12.83 17.91
CA SER A 255 20.41 -11.51 18.53
C SER A 255 19.29 -11.44 19.57
N ALA A 256 19.57 -10.80 20.70
CA ALA A 256 18.58 -10.58 21.76
C ALA A 256 17.51 -9.56 21.38
N ASP A 257 17.81 -8.70 20.39
CA ASP A 257 16.98 -7.56 19.99
C ASP A 257 16.21 -7.83 18.69
N THR A 258 16.30 -9.06 18.16
CA THR A 258 15.61 -9.44 16.92
C THR A 258 14.36 -10.25 17.26
N VAL A 259 13.22 -9.80 16.70
CA VAL A 259 11.92 -10.42 16.90
C VAL A 259 11.28 -10.80 15.58
N PHE A 260 10.55 -11.91 15.54
CA PHE A 260 9.50 -12.16 14.57
C PHE A 260 8.29 -11.32 14.95
N ARG A 261 7.73 -10.60 14.01
CA ARG A 261 6.53 -9.79 14.23
C ARG A 261 5.49 -10.10 13.16
N VAL A 262 4.25 -10.25 13.58
CA VAL A 262 3.08 -10.34 12.70
C VAL A 262 2.10 -9.26 13.11
N GLU A 263 1.70 -8.47 12.14
CA GLU A 263 0.72 -7.40 12.27
C GLU A 263 -0.45 -7.68 11.34
N CYS A 264 -1.67 -7.58 11.85
CA CYS A 264 -2.87 -7.80 11.06
C CYS A 264 -3.95 -6.80 11.48
N CYS A 265 -4.66 -6.24 10.52
CA CYS A 265 -5.90 -5.53 10.76
C CYS A 265 -6.98 -5.99 9.79
N GLN A 266 -8.23 -5.92 10.22
CA GLN A 266 -9.36 -6.05 9.33
C GLN A 266 -9.56 -4.72 8.62
N VAL A 267 -9.85 -4.77 7.31
CA VAL A 267 -10.11 -3.60 6.47
C VAL A 267 -11.52 -3.69 5.89
N ASP A 268 -12.10 -2.54 5.52
CA ASP A 268 -13.40 -2.55 4.86
C ASP A 268 -13.31 -2.98 3.39
N GLU A 269 -14.46 -3.26 2.77
CA GLU A 269 -14.55 -3.71 1.38
C GLU A 269 -14.00 -2.67 0.40
N ASN A 270 -14.14 -1.36 0.69
CA ASN A 270 -13.64 -0.30 -0.19
C ASN A 270 -12.12 -0.24 -0.21
N PHE A 271 -11.48 -0.44 0.96
CA PHE A 271 -10.03 -0.60 1.06
C PHE A 271 -9.55 -1.76 0.18
N TYR A 272 -10.13 -2.95 0.37
CA TYR A 272 -9.78 -4.14 -0.40
C TYR A 272 -9.93 -3.92 -1.91
N LYS A 273 -11.08 -3.44 -2.35
CA LYS A 273 -11.35 -3.19 -3.78
C LYS A 273 -10.41 -2.14 -4.39
N TYR A 274 -10.11 -1.08 -3.64
CA TYR A 274 -9.22 -0.03 -4.11
C TYR A 274 -7.81 -0.58 -4.37
N PHE A 275 -7.21 -1.23 -3.38
CA PHE A 275 -5.85 -1.76 -3.52
C PHE A 275 -5.77 -2.88 -4.56
N ARG A 276 -6.77 -3.77 -4.62
CA ARG A 276 -6.82 -4.80 -5.67
C ARG A 276 -6.95 -4.21 -7.07
N SER A 277 -7.75 -3.16 -7.26
CA SER A 277 -7.86 -2.49 -8.55
C SER A 277 -6.60 -1.71 -8.92
N LEU A 278 -5.90 -1.15 -7.93
CA LEU A 278 -4.63 -0.46 -8.13
C LEU A 278 -3.53 -1.43 -8.57
N GLU A 279 -3.42 -2.60 -7.93
CA GLU A 279 -2.53 -3.69 -8.35
C GLU A 279 -2.76 -4.08 -9.82
N LEU A 280 -4.03 -4.32 -10.18
CA LEU A 280 -4.39 -4.70 -11.55
C LEU A 280 -4.14 -3.57 -12.58
N SER A 281 -4.15 -2.32 -12.16
CA SER A 281 -3.88 -1.16 -13.03
C SER A 281 -2.39 -0.94 -13.29
N GLY A 282 -1.51 -1.42 -12.39
CA GLY A 282 -0.06 -1.23 -12.45
C GLY A 282 0.66 -2.12 -13.46
N ASP A 283 0.08 -3.23 -13.89
CA ASP A 283 0.65 -4.19 -14.84
C ASP A 283 0.73 -3.67 -16.30
N GLY A 284 0.95 -2.39 -16.47
CA GLY A 284 0.81 -1.60 -17.69
C GLY A 284 1.58 -2.04 -18.94
N ILE A 285 2.49 -3.01 -18.85
CA ILE A 285 3.21 -3.55 -20.07
C ILE A 285 2.46 -4.72 -20.68
N PHE A 286 1.63 -5.41 -19.91
CA PHE A 286 0.87 -6.58 -20.35
C PHE A 286 -0.64 -6.45 -20.18
N ALA A 287 -1.13 -5.33 -19.56
CA ALA A 287 -2.55 -5.08 -19.43
C ALA A 287 -3.18 -4.91 -20.83
N THR A 288 -3.99 -5.87 -21.21
CA THR A 288 -4.72 -5.83 -22.50
C THR A 288 -5.85 -4.82 -22.47
N GLU A 289 -6.33 -4.44 -21.29
CA GLU A 289 -7.39 -3.44 -21.09
C GLU A 289 -7.08 -2.59 -19.85
N PRO A 290 -7.35 -1.27 -19.88
CA PRO A 290 -7.21 -0.41 -18.71
C PRO A 290 -8.17 -0.84 -17.60
N VAL A 291 -7.65 -1.08 -16.41
CA VAL A 291 -8.47 -1.35 -15.23
C VAL A 291 -8.81 -0.03 -14.54
N GLN A 292 -10.08 0.21 -14.30
CA GLN A 292 -10.52 1.37 -13.54
C GLN A 292 -10.23 1.15 -12.04
N VAL A 293 -9.46 2.03 -11.44
CA VAL A 293 -9.23 2.03 -10.00
C VAL A 293 -10.56 2.28 -9.27
N HIS A 294 -10.86 1.46 -8.26
CA HIS A 294 -12.09 1.58 -7.46
C HIS A 294 -12.17 2.94 -6.78
N SER A 295 -13.35 3.55 -6.80
CA SER A 295 -13.66 4.76 -6.05
C SER A 295 -15.03 4.62 -5.39
N ASN A 296 -15.14 5.05 -4.14
CA ASN A 296 -16.41 5.11 -3.42
C ASN A 296 -16.83 6.55 -3.07
N ILE A 297 -16.35 7.52 -3.83
CA ILE A 297 -16.66 8.94 -3.63
C ILE A 297 -17.77 9.37 -4.56
N GLU A 298 -18.90 9.80 -4.01
CA GLU A 298 -19.98 10.47 -4.73
C GLU A 298 -19.61 11.95 -4.94
N GLY A 299 -19.71 12.46 -6.16
CA GLY A 299 -19.37 13.86 -6.50
C GLY A 299 -17.88 14.14 -6.65
N GLY A 300 -17.05 13.10 -6.72
CA GLY A 300 -15.61 13.17 -6.90
C GLY A 300 -15.01 11.79 -7.19
N ILE A 301 -13.72 11.62 -6.99
CA ILE A 301 -13.00 10.34 -7.09
C ILE A 301 -12.11 10.14 -5.87
N GLY A 302 -11.66 8.91 -5.64
CA GLY A 302 -10.73 8.54 -4.57
C GLY A 302 -11.29 7.50 -3.63
N LEU A 303 -10.87 7.54 -2.37
CA LEU A 303 -11.17 6.51 -1.38
C LEU A 303 -11.49 7.11 -0.02
N VAL A 304 -12.61 6.72 0.55
CA VAL A 304 -12.86 6.77 2.00
C VAL A 304 -13.07 5.34 2.49
N ALA A 305 -12.09 4.83 3.18
CA ALA A 305 -12.05 3.48 3.68
C ALA A 305 -11.71 3.44 5.17
N SER A 306 -11.78 2.27 5.77
CA SER A 306 -11.45 2.10 7.19
C SER A 306 -10.69 0.81 7.46
N ARG A 307 -10.00 0.81 8.59
CA ARG A 307 -9.36 -0.37 9.16
C ARG A 307 -9.54 -0.40 10.68
N SER A 308 -9.51 -1.61 11.22
CA SER A 308 -9.45 -1.81 12.67
C SER A 308 -8.14 -1.31 13.25
N ALA A 309 -8.02 -1.30 14.57
CA ALA A 309 -6.72 -1.29 15.22
C ALA A 309 -5.89 -2.49 14.75
N THR A 310 -4.56 -2.34 14.76
CA THR A 310 -3.64 -3.40 14.34
C THR A 310 -3.40 -4.37 15.49
N ALA A 311 -3.79 -5.64 15.29
CA ALA A 311 -3.38 -6.73 16.17
C ALA A 311 -1.93 -7.09 15.88
N THR A 312 -1.07 -7.07 16.92
CA THR A 312 0.36 -7.37 16.79
C THR A 312 0.72 -8.59 17.65
N ARG A 313 1.58 -9.47 17.11
CA ARG A 313 2.20 -10.57 17.84
C ARG A 313 3.70 -10.58 17.58
N GLU A 314 4.47 -10.84 18.64
CA GLU A 314 5.92 -10.89 18.59
C GLU A 314 6.44 -12.17 19.24
N LEU A 315 7.57 -12.64 18.74
CA LEU A 315 8.35 -13.76 19.28
C LEU A 315 9.83 -13.44 19.13
N LEU A 316 10.61 -13.58 20.20
CA LEU A 316 12.06 -13.43 20.14
C LEU A 316 12.67 -14.49 19.21
N CYS A 317 13.53 -14.08 18.29
CA CYS A 317 14.12 -15.00 17.32
C CYS A 317 14.90 -16.15 17.95
N HIS A 318 15.54 -15.94 19.11
CA HIS A 318 16.28 -16.97 19.82
C HIS A 318 15.38 -18.01 20.54
N GLU A 319 14.07 -17.77 20.62
CA GLU A 319 13.07 -18.72 21.15
C GLU A 319 12.52 -19.68 20.08
N THR A 320 13.09 -19.64 18.87
CA THR A 320 12.68 -20.51 17.76
C THR A 320 12.91 -21.98 18.12
N GLU A 321 11.89 -22.80 17.90
CA GLU A 321 11.97 -24.25 18.10
C GLU A 321 12.85 -24.92 17.03
N LYS A 322 13.67 -25.92 17.46
CA LYS A 322 14.58 -26.66 16.57
C LYS A 322 13.92 -27.91 16.03
#